data_051284b18c09d9406676c4a9ee5e9aea
#
_entry.id   051284b18c09d9406676c4a9ee5e9aea
#
_cell.length_a   1.000
_cell.length_b   1.000
_cell.length_c   1.000
_cell.angle_alpha   90.00
_cell.angle_beta   90.00
_cell.angle_gamma   90.00
#
_symmetry.space_group_name_H-M   'P 1'
#
loop_
_entity.id
_entity.type
_entity.pdbx_description
1 polymer ?
#
loop_
_entity_poly.entity_id
_entity_poly.type
_entity_poly.pdbx_seq_one_letter_code
_entity_poly.pdbx_strand_id
1 'polypeptide(L)'
;MSEREDQKISIVSKICHEAKNAQYKLLEATTEQKNQFLLDLAHSIKENKSNLFLANKLDLEIAHQKIQNEAFIDRLKITEKTILSMSNGLMQIALLSDPVGEFINIKK
;
A
#
# COMPACT_ATOMS: atom_id res chain seq x y z
N MET A 1 3.89 35.04 -1.69
CA MET A 1 3.59 33.74 -2.29
C MET A 1 2.39 33.81 -3.22
N SER A 2 2.41 33.05 -4.29
CA SER A 2 1.26 32.98 -5.19
C SER A 2 0.12 32.16 -4.55
N GLU A 3 -1.10 32.36 -5.02
CA GLU A 3 -2.25 31.56 -4.58
C GLU A 3 -2.02 30.07 -4.78
N ARG A 4 -1.32 29.66 -5.86
CA ARG A 4 -0.97 28.27 -6.13
C ARG A 4 -0.09 27.65 -5.04
N GLU A 5 0.89 28.42 -4.57
CA GLU A 5 1.78 27.93 -3.51
C GLU A 5 1.03 27.78 -2.20
N ASP A 6 0.15 28.72 -1.87
CA ASP A 6 -0.67 28.64 -0.67
C ASP A 6 -1.61 27.45 -0.72
N GLN A 7 -2.20 27.14 -1.88
CA GLN A 7 -3.04 25.98 -2.08
C GLN A 7 -2.26 24.67 -1.92
N LYS A 8 -1.03 24.60 -2.46
CA LYS A 8 -0.17 23.41 -2.32
C LYS A 8 0.21 23.16 -0.87
N ILE A 9 0.57 24.21 -0.15
CA ILE A 9 0.91 24.11 1.27
C ILE A 9 -0.30 23.62 2.06
N SER A 10 -1.48 24.16 1.76
CA SER A 10 -2.72 23.75 2.43
C SER A 10 -3.04 22.26 2.18
N ILE A 11 -2.86 21.78 0.96
CA ILE A 11 -3.09 20.37 0.60
C ILE A 11 -2.12 19.46 1.34
N VAL A 12 -0.83 19.80 1.35
CA VAL A 12 0.21 19.02 2.03
C VAL A 12 -0.07 19.00 3.54
N SER A 13 -0.42 20.14 4.12
CA SER A 13 -0.77 20.23 5.54
C SER A 13 -1.94 19.33 5.90
N LYS A 14 -2.97 19.29 5.06
CA LYS A 14 -4.14 18.44 5.26
C LYS A 14 -3.77 16.95 5.20
N ILE A 15 -2.96 16.55 4.22
CA ILE A 15 -2.51 15.16 4.08
C ILE A 15 -1.71 14.73 5.31
N CYS A 16 -0.79 15.56 5.77
CA CYS A 16 0.01 15.27 6.96
C CYS A 16 -0.85 15.15 8.21
N HIS A 17 -1.85 16.02 8.35
CA HIS A 17 -2.76 15.99 9.49
C HIS A 17 -3.60 14.71 9.49
N GLU A 18 -4.14 14.33 8.34
CA GLU A 18 -4.90 13.09 8.19
C GLU A 18 -4.04 11.85 8.48
N ALA A 19 -2.80 11.84 8.00
CA ALA A 19 -1.87 10.75 8.26
C ALA A 19 -1.56 10.62 9.75
N LYS A 20 -1.35 11.73 10.44
CA LYS A 20 -1.09 11.74 11.87
C LYS A 20 -2.29 11.22 12.67
N ASN A 21 -3.50 11.64 12.31
CA ASN A 21 -4.72 11.14 12.94
C ASN A 21 -4.91 9.64 12.70
N ALA A 22 -4.62 9.17 11.49
CA ALA A 22 -4.68 7.74 11.18
C ALA A 22 -3.68 6.94 12.00
N GLN A 23 -2.49 7.48 12.24
CA GLN A 23 -1.48 6.85 13.08
C GLN A 23 -1.99 6.64 14.51
N TYR A 24 -2.62 7.64 15.09
CA TYR A 24 -3.19 7.52 16.44
C TYR A 24 -4.25 6.44 16.51
N LYS A 25 -5.13 6.38 15.52
CA LYS A 25 -6.15 5.33 15.44
C LYS A 25 -5.53 3.95 15.30
N LEU A 26 -4.47 3.84 14.50
CA LEU A 26 -3.77 2.57 14.29
C LEU A 26 -3.12 2.05 15.58
N LEU A 27 -2.61 2.96 16.43
CA LEU A 27 -2.04 2.58 17.73
C LEU A 27 -3.08 1.97 18.66
N GLU A 28 -4.34 2.35 18.52
CA GLU A 28 -5.45 1.79 19.29
C GLU A 28 -5.93 0.44 18.77
N ALA A 29 -5.59 0.10 17.51
CA ALA A 29 -6.02 -1.15 16.90
C ALA A 29 -5.33 -2.34 17.57
N THR A 30 -6.09 -3.42 17.77
CA THR A 30 -5.55 -4.67 18.30
C THR A 30 -4.74 -5.41 17.25
N THR A 31 -3.88 -6.33 17.69
CA THR A 31 -3.14 -7.21 16.78
C THR A 31 -4.10 -8.01 15.90
N GLU A 32 -5.21 -8.49 16.46
CA GLU A 32 -6.22 -9.22 15.71
C GLU A 32 -6.85 -8.38 14.61
N GLN A 33 -7.16 -7.11 14.90
CA GLN A 33 -7.70 -6.19 13.91
C GLN A 33 -6.71 -5.92 12.78
N LYS A 34 -5.44 -5.72 13.10
CA LYS A 34 -4.38 -5.50 12.11
C LYS A 34 -4.19 -6.74 11.23
N ASN A 35 -4.15 -7.91 11.83
CA ASN A 35 -4.00 -9.16 11.10
C ASN A 35 -5.20 -9.43 10.20
N GLN A 36 -6.40 -9.18 10.69
CA GLN A 36 -7.62 -9.35 9.89
C GLN A 36 -7.61 -8.41 8.67
N PHE A 37 -7.17 -7.18 8.86
CA PHE A 37 -7.02 -6.23 7.75
C PHE A 37 -6.05 -6.77 6.69
N LEU A 38 -4.90 -7.30 7.10
CA LEU A 38 -3.91 -7.84 6.18
C LEU A 38 -4.44 -9.05 5.41
N LEU A 39 -5.15 -9.94 6.09
CA LEU A 39 -5.77 -11.11 5.46
C LEU A 39 -6.87 -10.69 4.47
N ASP A 40 -7.71 -9.75 4.85
CA ASP A 40 -8.77 -9.22 3.99
C ASP A 40 -8.18 -8.54 2.76
N LEU A 41 -7.10 -7.77 2.94
CA LEU A 41 -6.40 -7.11 1.84
C LEU A 41 -5.79 -8.15 0.87
N ALA A 42 -5.16 -9.19 1.42
CA ALA A 42 -4.61 -10.27 0.61
C ALA A 42 -5.69 -10.95 -0.24
N HIS A 43 -6.84 -11.19 0.35
CA HIS A 43 -7.99 -11.78 -0.33
C HIS A 43 -8.55 -10.85 -1.41
N SER A 44 -8.69 -9.56 -1.08
CA SER A 44 -9.18 -8.54 -2.02
C SER A 44 -8.28 -8.40 -3.24
N ILE A 45 -6.97 -8.46 -3.05
CA ILE A 45 -6.02 -8.40 -4.16
C ILE A 45 -6.23 -9.55 -5.11
N LYS A 46 -6.42 -10.77 -4.60
CA LYS A 46 -6.71 -11.95 -5.41
C LYS A 46 -8.04 -11.85 -6.15
N GLU A 47 -9.08 -11.40 -5.46
CA GLU A 47 -10.41 -11.27 -6.05
C GLU A 47 -10.47 -10.19 -7.12
N ASN A 48 -9.71 -9.12 -6.96
CA ASN A 48 -9.71 -7.99 -7.89
C ASN A 48 -8.59 -8.04 -8.92
N LYS A 49 -7.93 -9.18 -9.08
CA LYS A 49 -6.80 -9.31 -10.01
C LYS A 49 -7.15 -8.89 -11.44
N SER A 50 -8.36 -9.21 -11.91
CA SER A 50 -8.80 -8.83 -13.26
C SER A 50 -8.84 -7.32 -13.43
N ASN A 51 -9.35 -6.59 -12.43
CA ASN A 51 -9.39 -5.13 -12.44
C ASN A 51 -7.97 -4.54 -12.37
N LEU A 52 -7.10 -5.16 -11.57
CA LEU A 52 -5.71 -4.73 -11.44
C LEU A 52 -4.97 -4.94 -12.77
N PHE A 53 -5.17 -6.06 -13.43
CA PHE A 53 -4.56 -6.33 -14.73
C PHE A 53 -5.05 -5.35 -15.79
N LEU A 54 -6.34 -5.03 -15.79
CA LEU A 54 -6.90 -4.07 -16.72
C LEU A 54 -6.32 -2.67 -16.54
N ALA A 55 -6.27 -2.19 -15.30
CA ALA A 55 -5.67 -0.90 -14.97
C ALA A 55 -4.18 -0.88 -15.33
N ASN A 56 -3.47 -1.96 -15.03
CA ASN A 56 -2.06 -2.10 -15.35
C ASN A 56 -1.81 -2.08 -16.86
N LYS A 57 -2.69 -2.72 -17.63
CA LYS A 57 -2.60 -2.70 -19.08
C LYS A 57 -2.66 -1.28 -19.63
N LEU A 58 -3.57 -0.46 -19.11
CA LEU A 58 -3.69 0.95 -19.50
C LEU A 58 -2.41 1.72 -19.13
N ASP A 59 -1.87 1.48 -17.94
CA ASP A 59 -0.63 2.11 -17.49
C ASP A 59 0.55 1.71 -18.39
N LEU A 60 0.63 0.45 -18.79
CA LEU A 60 1.67 -0.05 -19.68
C LEU A 60 1.57 0.57 -21.07
N GLU A 61 0.37 0.74 -21.59
CA GLU A 61 0.16 1.40 -22.90
C GLU A 61 0.69 2.84 -22.86
N ILE A 62 0.39 3.58 -21.78
CA ILE A 62 0.88 4.95 -21.60
C ILE A 62 2.40 4.95 -21.45
N ALA A 63 2.95 4.02 -20.68
CA ALA A 63 4.39 3.90 -20.47
C ALA A 63 5.13 3.62 -21.78
N HIS A 64 4.62 2.72 -22.62
CA HIS A 64 5.21 2.42 -23.93
C HIS A 64 5.25 3.65 -24.84
N GLN A 65 4.29 4.55 -24.74
CA GLN A 65 4.26 5.76 -25.54
C GLN A 65 5.23 6.84 -25.04
N LYS A 66 5.40 6.92 -23.70
CA LYS A 66 6.16 8.02 -23.08
C LYS A 66 7.56 7.61 -22.62
N ILE A 67 7.74 6.35 -22.27
CA ILE A 67 8.96 5.82 -21.67
C ILE A 67 9.44 4.67 -22.53
N GLN A 68 10.63 4.81 -23.13
CA GLN A 68 11.18 3.79 -24.01
C GLN A 68 12.15 2.84 -23.29
N ASN A 69 12.20 2.87 -21.97
CA ASN A 69 13.05 2.00 -21.18
C ASN A 69 12.32 0.70 -20.86
N GLU A 70 12.70 -0.38 -21.50
CA GLU A 70 12.09 -1.69 -21.31
C GLU A 70 12.21 -2.22 -19.88
N ALA A 71 13.33 -1.97 -19.22
CA ALA A 71 13.51 -2.41 -17.85
C ALA A 71 12.52 -1.73 -16.90
N PHE A 72 12.25 -0.45 -17.11
CA PHE A 72 11.25 0.27 -16.33
C PHE A 72 9.85 -0.27 -16.60
N ILE A 73 9.52 -0.51 -17.86
CA ILE A 73 8.22 -1.06 -18.27
C ILE A 73 8.01 -2.44 -17.67
N ASP A 74 9.03 -3.30 -17.67
CA ASP A 74 8.94 -4.62 -17.07
C ASP A 74 8.66 -4.55 -15.57
N ARG A 75 9.20 -3.56 -14.87
CA ARG A 75 8.92 -3.36 -13.45
C ARG A 75 7.51 -2.92 -13.18
N LEU A 76 6.86 -2.24 -14.14
CA LEU A 76 5.47 -1.81 -14.01
C LEU A 76 4.49 -2.96 -14.21
N LYS A 77 4.90 -4.03 -14.86
CA LYS A 77 3.99 -5.15 -15.14
C LYS A 77 3.52 -5.85 -13.88
N ILE A 78 2.22 -6.04 -13.80
CA ILE A 78 1.59 -6.87 -12.78
C ILE A 78 1.21 -8.20 -13.43
N THR A 79 1.78 -9.30 -12.95
CA THR A 79 1.49 -10.65 -13.43
C THR A 79 0.77 -11.46 -12.34
N GLU A 80 0.31 -12.65 -12.68
CA GLU A 80 -0.23 -13.60 -11.68
C GLU A 80 0.77 -13.83 -10.55
N LYS A 81 2.06 -13.96 -10.91
CA LYS A 81 3.12 -14.13 -9.91
C LYS A 81 3.22 -12.93 -8.98
N THR A 82 3.08 -11.71 -9.52
CA THR A 82 3.07 -10.47 -8.72
C THR A 82 1.91 -10.49 -7.72
N ILE A 83 0.72 -10.83 -8.18
CA ILE A 83 -0.48 -10.91 -7.34
C ILE A 83 -0.28 -11.93 -6.22
N LEU A 84 0.21 -13.11 -6.55
CA LEU A 84 0.46 -14.15 -5.56
C LEU A 84 1.54 -13.74 -4.56
N SER A 85 2.61 -13.09 -5.01
CA SER A 85 3.67 -12.61 -4.13
C SER A 85 3.17 -11.55 -3.16
N MET A 86 2.37 -10.60 -3.63
CA MET A 86 1.79 -9.55 -2.79
C MET A 86 0.85 -10.15 -1.74
N SER A 87 -0.03 -11.05 -2.18
CA SER A 87 -1.00 -11.70 -1.30
C SER A 87 -0.30 -12.56 -0.25
N ASN A 88 0.66 -13.38 -0.65
CA ASN A 88 1.41 -14.23 0.26
C ASN A 88 2.25 -13.40 1.22
N GLY A 89 2.84 -12.30 0.75
CA GLY A 89 3.59 -11.38 1.60
C GLY A 89 2.74 -10.79 2.71
N LEU A 90 1.51 -10.36 2.40
CA LEU A 90 0.57 -9.85 3.39
C LEU A 90 0.18 -10.92 4.41
N MET A 91 -0.06 -12.14 3.96
CA MET A 91 -0.38 -13.24 4.85
C MET A 91 0.78 -13.57 5.79
N GLN A 92 2.01 -13.53 5.30
CA GLN A 92 3.19 -13.75 6.12
C GLN A 92 3.36 -12.66 7.17
N ILE A 93 3.12 -11.40 6.81
CA ILE A 93 3.18 -10.29 7.75
C ILE A 93 2.12 -10.48 8.85
N ALA A 94 0.94 -10.95 8.50
CA ALA A 94 -0.12 -11.22 9.47
C ALA A 94 0.25 -12.29 10.49
N LEU A 95 1.16 -13.20 10.12
CA LEU A 95 1.64 -14.25 11.02
C LEU A 95 2.78 -13.79 11.95
N LEU A 96 3.39 -12.62 11.65
CA LEU A 96 4.44 -12.06 12.48
C LEU A 96 3.86 -11.44 13.75
N SER A 97 4.68 -11.40 14.80
CA SER A 97 4.31 -10.69 16.03
C SER A 97 4.15 -9.20 15.74
N ASP A 98 3.13 -8.57 16.35
CA ASP A 98 2.92 -7.15 16.24
C ASP A 98 4.09 -6.40 16.89
N PRO A 99 4.87 -5.61 16.13
CA PRO A 99 6.03 -4.89 16.68
C PRO A 99 5.65 -3.93 17.81
N VAL A 100 4.46 -3.37 17.78
CA VAL A 100 3.97 -2.47 18.83
C VAL A 100 3.76 -3.21 20.13
N GLY A 101 3.24 -4.44 20.07
CA GLY A 101 3.08 -5.29 21.24
C GLY A 101 4.39 -5.87 21.75
N GLU A 102 5.29 -6.25 20.86
CA GLU A 102 6.58 -6.86 21.22
C GLU A 102 7.47 -5.95 22.04
N PHE A 103 7.42 -4.66 21.79
CA PHE A 103 8.24 -3.69 22.51
C PHE A 103 8.06 -3.80 24.03
N ILE A 104 6.85 -4.10 24.47
CA ILE A 104 6.53 -4.27 25.89
C ILE A 104 7.13 -5.58 26.41
N ASN A 105 7.16 -6.62 25.60
CA ASN A 105 7.65 -7.94 25.97
C ASN A 105 9.19 -8.00 26.08
N ILE A 106 9.88 -7.25 25.25
CA ILE A 106 11.35 -7.21 25.23
C ILE A 106 11.92 -6.66 26.54
N LYS A 107 11.18 -5.82 27.24
CA LYS A 107 11.61 -5.22 28.50
C LYS A 107 11.54 -6.16 29.71
N LYS A 108 10.99 -7.30 29.53
CA LYS A 108 10.98 -8.32 30.57
C LYS A 108 12.34 -9.02 30.61
#